data_cc03f23e192a0d41b44a83d86a6002f2
#
_entry.id   cc03f23e192a0d41b44a83d86a6002f2
#
_cell.length_a   1.000
_cell.length_b   1.000
_cell.length_c   1.000
_cell.angle_alpha   90.00
_cell.angle_beta   90.00
_cell.angle_gamma   90.00
#
_symmetry.space_group_name_H-M   'P 1'
#
loop_
_entity.id
_entity.type
_entity.pdbx_description
1 polymer ?
#
loop_
_entity_poly.entity_id
_entity_poly.type
_entity_poly.pdbx_seq_one_letter_code
_entity_poly.pdbx_strand_id
1 'polypeptide(L)'
;LTTRLADFSYRVLKKECLDLPDKVYQKREVPLTPEQYKVYKQLKDYAIAELESKEMVSVTSVLTQILRLHQVVCGFVKHDNGEEVEIKNNRLDELINILQEVQGKTIIWANYRYDIKRILKTLQNITGSESVATYYGDTPDDERQKVITRFQDPDSELKYLVSNVQTGGYGITLTAASNVIYYSNNYDLEKRLQSEDRAHRIGQTNKVTYIDLVSKGTVDEKIVKALRNKLDLAQEVLGDEKWKDWIS
;
A
#
# COMPACT_ATOMS: atom_id res chain seq x y z
N LEU A 1 2.11 32.98 2.00
CA LEU A 1 3.27 32.35 1.34
C LEU A 1 3.02 32.21 -0.17
N THR A 2 1.87 31.71 -0.59
CA THR A 2 1.50 31.47 -2.01
C THR A 2 1.55 32.75 -2.85
N THR A 3 1.04 33.87 -2.31
CA THR A 3 1.05 35.17 -3.00
C THR A 3 2.46 35.70 -3.26
N ARG A 4 3.39 35.51 -2.30
CA ARG A 4 4.80 35.93 -2.46
C ARG A 4 5.61 35.03 -3.38
N LEU A 5 5.18 33.76 -3.55
CA LEU A 5 5.83 32.82 -4.47
C LEU A 5 5.35 33.02 -5.92
N ALA A 6 4.16 33.56 -6.13
CA ALA A 6 3.58 33.76 -7.46
C ALA A 6 4.44 34.67 -8.37
N ASP A 7 5.20 35.60 -7.77
CA ASP A 7 6.00 36.57 -8.53
C ASP A 7 7.26 35.96 -9.18
N PHE A 8 7.71 34.80 -8.70
CA PHE A 8 8.95 34.12 -9.18
C PHE A 8 8.80 32.60 -9.31
N SER A 9 7.59 32.05 -9.20
CA SER A 9 7.33 30.64 -9.41
C SER A 9 6.12 30.45 -10.32
N TYR A 10 6.21 29.47 -11.22
CA TYR A 10 5.12 29.03 -12.07
C TYR A 10 4.66 27.66 -11.66
N ARG A 11 3.38 27.50 -11.32
CA ARG A 11 2.78 26.21 -10.94
C ARG A 11 1.83 25.74 -12.04
N VAL A 12 2.11 24.55 -12.52
CA VAL A 12 1.27 23.87 -13.50
C VAL A 12 0.72 22.59 -12.91
N LEU A 13 -0.56 22.35 -13.04
CA LEU A 13 -1.20 21.11 -12.62
C LEU A 13 -1.16 20.09 -13.75
N LYS A 14 -0.94 18.81 -13.42
CA LYS A 14 -0.95 17.71 -14.40
C LYS A 14 -2.18 17.75 -15.33
N LYS A 15 -3.37 17.99 -14.78
CA LYS A 15 -4.64 18.06 -15.50
C LYS A 15 -4.73 19.22 -16.51
N GLU A 16 -3.85 20.21 -16.40
CA GLU A 16 -3.83 21.39 -17.29
C GLU A 16 -2.86 21.20 -18.46
N CYS A 17 -1.93 20.27 -18.34
CA CYS A 17 -0.82 20.09 -19.29
C CYS A 17 -0.74 18.69 -19.90
N LEU A 18 -1.43 17.72 -19.34
CA LEU A 18 -1.37 16.34 -19.78
C LEU A 18 -2.79 15.81 -20.05
N ASP A 19 -2.99 15.30 -21.25
CA ASP A 19 -4.17 14.50 -21.59
C ASP A 19 -3.90 13.05 -21.17
N LEU A 20 -4.26 12.73 -19.93
CA LEU A 20 -4.12 11.40 -19.35
C LEU A 20 -5.49 10.76 -19.15
N PRO A 21 -5.62 9.44 -19.40
CA PRO A 21 -6.86 8.72 -19.11
C PRO A 21 -7.27 8.84 -17.65
N ASP A 22 -8.56 8.68 -17.36
CA ASP A 22 -9.09 8.77 -16.00
C ASP A 22 -8.50 7.70 -15.07
N LYS A 23 -8.35 8.07 -13.79
CA LYS A 23 -8.11 7.13 -12.70
C LYS A 23 -9.42 6.56 -12.19
N VAL A 24 -9.52 5.25 -12.11
CA VAL A 24 -10.66 4.55 -11.51
C VAL A 24 -10.26 4.01 -10.14
N TYR A 25 -11.04 4.32 -9.10
CA TYR A 25 -10.76 3.85 -7.74
C TYR A 25 -11.82 2.86 -7.28
N GLN A 26 -11.37 1.71 -6.79
CA GLN A 26 -12.20 0.64 -6.24
C GLN A 26 -11.74 0.30 -4.82
N LYS A 27 -12.64 -0.25 -4.03
CA LYS A 27 -12.37 -0.82 -2.70
C LYS A 27 -12.86 -2.26 -2.69
N ARG A 28 -12.00 -3.18 -2.25
CA ARG A 28 -12.36 -4.60 -2.03
C ARG A 28 -12.30 -4.90 -0.54
N GLU A 29 -13.41 -5.28 0.01
CA GLU A 29 -13.52 -5.60 1.43
C GLU A 29 -12.98 -7.01 1.69
N VAL A 30 -12.05 -7.11 2.64
CA VAL A 30 -11.47 -8.38 3.09
C VAL A 30 -11.86 -8.59 4.54
N PRO A 31 -12.78 -9.51 4.84
CA PRO A 31 -13.17 -9.78 6.22
C PRO A 31 -12.02 -10.44 6.98
N LEU A 32 -11.82 -10.05 8.23
CA LEU A 32 -10.90 -10.74 9.13
C LEU A 32 -11.39 -12.17 9.39
N THR A 33 -10.47 -13.12 9.50
CA THR A 33 -10.79 -14.45 10.04
C THR A 33 -11.09 -14.35 11.53
N PRO A 34 -11.81 -15.32 12.14
CA PRO A 34 -12.03 -15.34 13.59
C PRO A 34 -10.75 -15.28 14.40
N GLU A 35 -9.68 -15.92 13.92
CA GLU A 35 -8.37 -15.88 14.55
C GLU A 35 -7.76 -14.47 14.50
N GLN A 36 -7.73 -13.83 13.31
CA GLN A 36 -7.27 -12.46 13.17
C GLN A 36 -8.06 -11.50 14.05
N TYR A 37 -9.40 -11.64 14.07
CA TYR A 37 -10.25 -10.77 14.89
C TYR A 37 -9.92 -10.88 16.37
N LYS A 38 -9.69 -12.10 16.88
CA LYS A 38 -9.30 -12.33 18.28
C LYS A 38 -7.96 -11.65 18.59
N VAL A 39 -6.94 -11.88 17.76
CA VAL A 39 -5.61 -11.27 17.95
C VAL A 39 -5.68 -9.74 17.82
N TYR A 40 -6.41 -9.25 16.81
CA TYR A 40 -6.60 -7.81 16.59
C TYR A 40 -7.24 -7.15 17.81
N LYS A 41 -8.31 -7.73 18.36
CA LYS A 41 -8.99 -7.20 19.53
C LYS A 41 -8.09 -7.16 20.76
N GLN A 42 -7.39 -8.26 21.05
CA GLN A 42 -6.44 -8.33 22.16
C GLN A 42 -5.34 -7.27 22.06
N LEU A 43 -4.76 -7.14 20.87
CA LEU A 43 -3.71 -6.15 20.63
C LEU A 43 -4.23 -4.71 20.71
N LYS A 44 -5.45 -4.47 20.25
CA LYS A 44 -6.12 -3.18 20.35
C LYS A 44 -6.37 -2.79 21.80
N ASP A 45 -6.94 -3.70 22.61
CA ASP A 45 -7.21 -3.47 24.03
C ASP A 45 -5.90 -3.19 24.80
N TYR A 46 -4.84 -3.94 24.50
CA TYR A 46 -3.52 -3.71 25.05
C TYR A 46 -2.95 -2.34 24.63
N ALA A 47 -3.05 -1.97 23.36
CA ALA A 47 -2.55 -0.70 22.84
C ALA A 47 -3.25 0.50 23.50
N ILE A 48 -4.57 0.42 23.72
CA ILE A 48 -5.34 1.45 24.41
C ILE A 48 -4.83 1.57 25.87
N ALA A 49 -4.74 0.46 26.60
CA ALA A 49 -4.28 0.46 27.98
C ALA A 49 -2.84 0.99 28.13
N GLU A 50 -1.94 0.61 27.21
CA GLU A 50 -0.56 1.11 27.20
C GLU A 50 -0.50 2.62 26.98
N LEU A 51 -1.27 3.15 26.03
CA LEU A 51 -1.27 4.58 25.73
C LEU A 51 -1.94 5.40 26.85
N GLU A 52 -3.02 4.89 27.46
CA GLU A 52 -3.69 5.54 28.59
C GLU A 52 -2.83 5.58 29.88
N SER A 53 -1.90 4.63 30.02
CA SER A 53 -0.99 4.61 31.18
C SER A 53 0.13 5.67 31.11
N LYS A 54 0.30 6.35 29.98
CA LYS A 54 1.36 7.35 29.76
C LYS A 54 0.86 8.75 30.11
N GLU A 55 1.65 9.51 30.87
CA GLU A 55 1.37 10.93 31.15
C GLU A 55 1.33 11.78 29.87
N MET A 56 2.12 11.41 28.87
CA MET A 56 2.15 12.05 27.55
C MET A 56 2.19 11.01 26.44
N VAL A 57 1.24 11.08 25.52
CA VAL A 57 1.17 10.20 24.36
C VAL A 57 1.86 10.87 23.17
N SER A 58 2.97 10.29 22.71
CA SER A 58 3.66 10.79 21.52
C SER A 58 3.03 10.22 20.24
N VAL A 59 3.11 10.99 19.14
CA VAL A 59 2.70 10.53 17.80
C VAL A 59 3.38 9.22 17.42
N THR A 60 4.67 9.10 17.70
CA THR A 60 5.46 7.87 17.41
C THR A 60 4.90 6.65 18.13
N SER A 61 4.46 6.80 19.40
CA SER A 61 3.87 5.69 20.15
C SER A 61 2.56 5.22 19.49
N VAL A 62 1.70 6.16 19.10
CA VAL A 62 0.43 5.85 18.41
C VAL A 62 0.68 5.18 17.06
N LEU A 63 1.57 5.73 16.24
CA LEU A 63 1.90 5.16 14.93
C LEU A 63 2.48 3.75 15.05
N THR A 64 3.24 3.46 16.11
CA THR A 64 3.75 2.11 16.37
C THR A 64 2.61 1.14 16.64
N GLN A 65 1.61 1.53 17.44
CA GLN A 65 0.45 0.67 17.71
C GLN A 65 -0.42 0.47 16.47
N ILE A 66 -0.65 1.52 15.68
CA ILE A 66 -1.34 1.43 14.39
C ILE A 66 -0.62 0.45 13.46
N LEU A 67 0.72 0.51 13.38
CA LEU A 67 1.51 -0.40 12.56
C LEU A 67 1.37 -1.86 13.01
N ARG A 68 1.41 -2.14 14.32
CA ARG A 68 1.22 -3.49 14.87
C ARG A 68 -0.18 -4.03 14.57
N LEU A 69 -1.22 -3.22 14.76
CA LEU A 69 -2.59 -3.59 14.39
C LEU A 69 -2.73 -3.85 12.88
N HIS A 70 -2.08 -3.05 12.06
CA HIS A 70 -2.10 -3.22 10.60
C HIS A 70 -1.38 -4.50 10.15
N GLN A 71 -0.30 -4.92 10.84
CA GLN A 71 0.36 -6.21 10.57
C GLN A 71 -0.60 -7.38 10.81
N VAL A 72 -1.38 -7.37 11.89
CA VAL A 72 -2.42 -8.38 12.14
C VAL A 72 -3.45 -8.42 11.02
N VAL A 73 -3.90 -7.26 10.55
CA VAL A 73 -4.83 -7.16 9.41
C VAL A 73 -4.21 -7.73 8.13
N CYS A 74 -2.91 -7.57 7.93
CA CYS A 74 -2.18 -8.17 6.80
C CYS A 74 -1.90 -9.67 6.97
N GLY A 75 -2.16 -10.24 8.16
CA GLY A 75 -2.08 -11.68 8.42
C GLY A 75 -0.77 -12.15 8.99
N PHE A 76 -0.08 -11.31 9.77
CA PHE A 76 1.09 -11.71 10.54
C PHE A 76 1.28 -10.83 11.77
N VAL A 77 2.06 -11.33 12.73
CA VAL A 77 2.56 -10.57 13.87
C VAL A 77 4.07 -10.59 13.82
N LYS A 78 4.68 -9.45 14.09
CA LYS A 78 6.12 -9.36 14.28
C LYS A 78 6.42 -9.20 15.77
N HIS A 79 7.12 -10.18 16.34
CA HIS A 79 7.58 -10.15 17.72
C HIS A 79 8.77 -9.19 17.90
N ASP A 80 9.04 -8.79 19.14
CA ASP A 80 10.15 -7.87 19.46
C ASP A 80 11.53 -8.49 19.16
N ASN A 81 11.65 -9.82 19.13
CA ASN A 81 12.84 -10.55 18.69
C ASN A 81 13.03 -10.53 17.15
N GLY A 82 12.10 -9.93 16.40
CA GLY A 82 12.12 -9.84 14.95
C GLY A 82 11.45 -11.00 14.22
N GLU A 83 11.01 -12.03 14.92
CA GLU A 83 10.30 -13.18 14.36
C GLU A 83 8.93 -12.76 13.81
N GLU A 84 8.61 -13.21 12.59
CA GLU A 84 7.34 -12.97 11.92
C GLU A 84 6.51 -14.26 11.95
N VAL A 85 5.36 -14.21 12.63
CA VAL A 85 4.44 -15.34 12.77
C VAL A 85 3.20 -15.11 11.94
N GLU A 86 2.89 -16.07 11.08
CA GLU A 86 1.71 -16.01 10.20
C GLU A 86 0.41 -16.20 10.99
N ILE A 87 -0.60 -15.41 10.62
CA ILE A 87 -1.98 -15.60 11.05
C ILE A 87 -2.80 -15.88 9.80
N LYS A 88 -3.62 -16.94 9.83
CA LYS A 88 -4.53 -17.25 8.72
C LYS A 88 -5.39 -16.04 8.37
N ASN A 89 -5.40 -15.65 7.09
CA ASN A 89 -6.13 -14.48 6.62
C ASN A 89 -6.68 -14.71 5.20
N ASN A 90 -7.66 -13.89 4.81
CA ASN A 90 -8.35 -13.97 3.53
C ASN A 90 -7.75 -13.03 2.46
N ARG A 91 -6.75 -12.22 2.82
CA ARG A 91 -6.26 -11.14 1.96
C ARG A 91 -5.55 -11.65 0.71
N LEU A 92 -4.80 -12.73 0.84
CA LEU A 92 -4.11 -13.34 -0.29
C LEU A 92 -5.09 -14.01 -1.27
N ASP A 93 -6.11 -14.68 -0.75
CA ASP A 93 -7.16 -15.28 -1.57
C ASP A 93 -7.94 -14.21 -2.34
N GLU A 94 -8.25 -13.09 -1.69
CA GLU A 94 -8.92 -11.97 -2.36
C GLU A 94 -8.02 -11.29 -3.41
N LEU A 95 -6.71 -11.20 -3.18
CA LEU A 95 -5.78 -10.76 -4.21
C LEU A 95 -5.85 -11.68 -5.45
N ILE A 96 -5.86 -13.00 -5.26
CA ILE A 96 -5.95 -13.97 -6.36
C ILE A 96 -7.27 -13.79 -7.11
N ASN A 97 -8.39 -13.62 -6.40
CA ASN A 97 -9.70 -13.36 -7.02
C ASN A 97 -9.66 -12.11 -7.92
N ILE A 98 -9.09 -11.01 -7.40
CA ILE A 98 -8.95 -9.77 -8.18
C ILE A 98 -8.09 -10.00 -9.43
N LEU A 99 -6.97 -10.73 -9.32
CA LEU A 99 -6.09 -11.00 -10.46
C LEU A 99 -6.74 -11.88 -11.54
N GLN A 100 -7.78 -12.67 -11.20
CA GLN A 100 -8.58 -13.40 -12.16
C GLN A 100 -9.63 -12.52 -12.85
N GLU A 101 -10.07 -11.44 -12.21
CA GLU A 101 -11.08 -10.51 -12.74
C GLU A 101 -10.48 -9.45 -13.66
N VAL A 102 -9.23 -9.03 -13.40
CA VAL A 102 -8.59 -7.93 -14.13
C VAL A 102 -7.73 -8.43 -15.29
N GLN A 103 -7.63 -7.60 -16.34
CA GLN A 103 -6.78 -7.89 -17.49
C GLN A 103 -5.60 -6.93 -17.56
N GLY A 104 -4.53 -7.36 -18.22
CA GLY A 104 -3.32 -6.57 -18.44
C GLY A 104 -2.33 -6.64 -17.28
N LYS A 105 -1.27 -5.82 -17.39
CA LYS A 105 -0.20 -5.80 -16.39
C LYS A 105 -0.66 -5.11 -15.11
N THR A 106 -0.25 -5.68 -13.99
CA THR A 106 -0.72 -5.26 -12.66
C THR A 106 0.46 -4.99 -11.74
N ILE A 107 0.43 -3.83 -11.08
CA ILE A 107 1.34 -3.51 -9.97
C ILE A 107 0.64 -3.89 -8.67
N ILE A 108 1.34 -4.57 -7.78
CA ILE A 108 0.86 -4.95 -6.44
C ILE A 108 1.74 -4.25 -5.41
N TRP A 109 1.20 -3.25 -4.75
CA TRP A 109 1.88 -2.55 -3.68
C TRP A 109 1.64 -3.24 -2.34
N ALA A 110 2.69 -3.68 -1.68
CA ALA A 110 2.65 -4.25 -0.34
C ALA A 110 3.61 -3.49 0.59
N ASN A 111 3.12 -3.12 1.77
CA ASN A 111 3.88 -2.32 2.73
C ASN A 111 4.99 -3.11 3.42
N TYR A 112 4.80 -4.42 3.61
CA TYR A 112 5.68 -5.27 4.38
C TYR A 112 6.46 -6.25 3.50
N ARG A 113 7.74 -6.48 3.83
CA ARG A 113 8.59 -7.48 3.14
C ARG A 113 8.01 -8.89 3.26
N TYR A 114 7.39 -9.18 4.39
CA TYR A 114 6.68 -10.44 4.62
C TYR A 114 5.61 -10.69 3.54
N ASP A 115 4.75 -9.70 3.30
CA ASP A 115 3.71 -9.77 2.28
C ASP A 115 4.29 -9.94 0.87
N ILE A 116 5.33 -9.17 0.52
CA ILE A 116 5.99 -9.24 -0.78
C ILE A 116 6.48 -10.66 -1.08
N LYS A 117 7.19 -11.28 -0.12
CA LYS A 117 7.72 -12.64 -0.27
C LYS A 117 6.61 -13.68 -0.39
N ARG A 118 5.55 -13.53 0.39
CA ARG A 118 4.39 -14.40 0.37
C ARG A 118 3.61 -14.30 -0.94
N ILE A 119 3.34 -13.09 -1.40
CA ILE A 119 2.66 -12.83 -2.69
C ILE A 119 3.50 -13.40 -3.83
N LEU A 120 4.81 -13.11 -3.87
CA LEU A 120 5.72 -13.65 -4.88
C LEU A 120 5.64 -15.17 -4.96
N LYS A 121 5.85 -15.86 -3.84
CA LYS A 121 5.81 -17.32 -3.78
C LYS A 121 4.48 -17.90 -4.26
N THR A 122 3.38 -17.27 -3.85
CA THR A 122 2.04 -17.73 -4.24
C THR A 122 1.80 -17.54 -5.73
N LEU A 123 2.12 -16.37 -6.28
CA LEU A 123 1.91 -16.10 -7.71
C LEU A 123 2.84 -16.96 -8.58
N GLN A 124 4.10 -17.18 -8.19
CA GLN A 124 4.99 -18.10 -8.91
C GLN A 124 4.40 -19.51 -9.03
N ASN A 125 3.78 -20.00 -7.96
CA ASN A 125 3.14 -21.32 -7.95
C ASN A 125 1.90 -21.41 -8.85
N ILE A 126 1.14 -20.32 -8.97
CA ILE A 126 -0.15 -20.29 -9.70
C ILE A 126 0.04 -19.92 -11.17
N THR A 127 0.92 -18.97 -11.47
CA THR A 127 1.03 -18.34 -12.79
C THR A 127 2.39 -18.56 -13.47
N GLY A 128 3.31 -19.22 -12.79
CA GLY A 128 4.68 -19.45 -13.27
C GLY A 128 5.67 -18.35 -12.86
N SER A 129 6.95 -18.71 -12.77
CA SER A 129 8.00 -17.82 -12.29
C SER A 129 8.24 -16.60 -13.19
N GLU A 130 8.04 -16.73 -14.51
CA GLU A 130 8.27 -15.65 -15.46
C GLU A 130 7.20 -14.57 -15.43
N SER A 131 6.01 -14.90 -14.93
CA SER A 131 4.87 -13.98 -14.91
C SER A 131 4.91 -12.97 -13.77
N VAL A 132 5.74 -13.15 -12.75
CA VAL A 132 5.83 -12.30 -11.56
C VAL A 132 7.26 -11.95 -11.21
N ALA A 133 7.49 -10.69 -10.88
CA ALA A 133 8.78 -10.21 -10.37
C ALA A 133 8.57 -9.27 -9.17
N THR A 134 9.63 -9.06 -8.41
CA THR A 134 9.63 -8.12 -7.29
C THR A 134 10.55 -6.93 -7.54
N TYR A 135 10.17 -5.79 -6.97
CA TYR A 135 10.99 -4.57 -6.97
C TYR A 135 10.90 -3.91 -5.59
N TYR A 136 11.84 -4.24 -4.70
CA TYR A 136 11.90 -3.70 -3.34
C TYR A 136 13.34 -3.68 -2.82
N GLY A 137 13.55 -3.35 -1.53
CA GLY A 137 14.89 -3.16 -0.98
C GLY A 137 15.86 -4.35 -1.14
N ASP A 138 15.34 -5.58 -1.14
CA ASP A 138 16.17 -6.80 -1.29
C ASP A 138 16.40 -7.18 -2.78
N THR A 139 15.78 -6.47 -3.74
CA THR A 139 16.03 -6.71 -5.17
C THR A 139 17.42 -6.18 -5.52
N PRO A 140 18.33 -7.02 -6.05
CA PRO A 140 19.67 -6.62 -6.46
C PRO A 140 19.64 -5.47 -7.47
N ASP A 141 20.61 -4.56 -7.40
CA ASP A 141 20.62 -3.35 -8.24
C ASP A 141 20.72 -3.66 -9.72
N ASP A 142 21.46 -4.69 -10.09
CA ASP A 142 21.61 -5.18 -11.47
C ASP A 142 20.31 -5.81 -12.03
N GLU A 143 19.45 -6.33 -11.16
CA GLU A 143 18.15 -6.88 -11.54
C GLU A 143 17.05 -5.80 -11.64
N ARG A 144 17.18 -4.70 -10.91
CA ARG A 144 16.15 -3.64 -10.87
C ARG A 144 15.79 -3.10 -12.25
N GLN A 145 16.81 -2.74 -13.05
CA GLN A 145 16.56 -2.20 -14.38
C GLN A 145 15.98 -3.26 -15.33
N LYS A 146 16.43 -4.50 -15.23
CA LYS A 146 15.92 -5.63 -16.04
C LYS A 146 14.44 -5.88 -15.75
N VAL A 147 14.04 -5.87 -14.48
CA VAL A 147 12.65 -6.05 -14.07
C VAL A 147 11.75 -4.95 -14.66
N ILE A 148 12.18 -3.69 -14.58
CA ILE A 148 11.40 -2.57 -15.13
C ILE A 148 11.30 -2.69 -16.66
N THR A 149 12.40 -2.98 -17.36
CA THR A 149 12.39 -3.16 -18.82
C THR A 149 11.46 -4.30 -19.25
N ARG A 150 11.55 -5.46 -18.59
CA ARG A 150 10.64 -6.59 -18.83
C ARG A 150 9.17 -6.25 -18.52
N PHE A 151 8.91 -5.50 -17.46
CA PHE A 151 7.54 -5.11 -17.13
C PHE A 151 6.95 -4.14 -18.15
N GLN A 152 7.75 -3.24 -18.72
CA GLN A 152 7.31 -2.29 -19.75
C GLN A 152 7.17 -2.92 -21.14
N ASP A 153 7.83 -4.03 -21.39
CA ASP A 153 7.76 -4.74 -22.68
C ASP A 153 6.39 -5.43 -22.83
N PRO A 154 5.59 -5.07 -23.87
CA PRO A 154 4.27 -5.65 -24.09
C PRO A 154 4.30 -7.15 -24.40
N ASP A 155 5.39 -7.64 -24.99
CA ASP A 155 5.55 -9.03 -25.40
C ASP A 155 6.11 -9.91 -24.27
N SER A 156 6.52 -9.32 -23.16
CA SER A 156 7.02 -10.05 -22.01
C SER A 156 5.91 -10.78 -21.25
N GLU A 157 6.19 -12.01 -20.81
CA GLU A 157 5.33 -12.81 -19.94
C GLU A 157 5.14 -12.18 -18.55
N LEU A 158 5.99 -11.22 -18.16
CA LEU A 158 5.90 -10.55 -16.87
C LEU A 158 4.64 -9.69 -16.75
N LYS A 159 3.65 -10.19 -16.02
CA LYS A 159 2.33 -9.56 -15.79
C LYS A 159 2.23 -8.85 -14.45
N TYR A 160 2.88 -9.39 -13.42
CA TYR A 160 2.70 -8.96 -12.03
C TYR A 160 4.00 -8.41 -11.48
N LEU A 161 3.98 -7.15 -11.05
CA LEU A 161 5.10 -6.51 -10.36
C LEU A 161 4.72 -6.28 -8.90
N VAL A 162 5.36 -7.01 -7.99
CA VAL A 162 5.15 -6.88 -6.54
C VAL A 162 6.23 -5.97 -5.95
N SER A 163 5.83 -4.88 -5.33
CA SER A 163 6.76 -3.86 -4.83
C SER A 163 6.29 -3.22 -3.55
N ASN A 164 7.19 -2.55 -2.84
CA ASN A 164 6.80 -1.61 -1.81
C ASN A 164 6.88 -0.17 -2.32
N VAL A 165 6.03 0.68 -1.76
CA VAL A 165 5.94 2.09 -2.18
C VAL A 165 7.22 2.86 -1.87
N GLN A 166 7.98 2.45 -0.83
CA GLN A 166 9.23 3.12 -0.45
C GLN A 166 10.31 2.99 -1.52
N THR A 167 10.47 1.83 -2.11
CA THR A 167 11.50 1.59 -3.14
C THR A 167 10.96 1.88 -4.54
N GLY A 168 9.78 1.37 -4.86
CA GLY A 168 9.15 1.55 -6.19
C GLY A 168 8.52 2.92 -6.40
N GLY A 169 8.36 3.72 -5.34
CA GLY A 169 7.82 5.07 -5.39
C GLY A 169 8.78 6.11 -6.00
N TYR A 170 10.05 5.81 -6.23
CA TYR A 170 11.02 6.78 -6.72
C TYR A 170 11.56 6.43 -8.12
N GLY A 171 11.45 7.39 -9.03
CA GLY A 171 12.19 7.42 -10.30
C GLY A 171 11.80 6.44 -11.41
N ILE A 172 10.96 5.43 -11.14
CA ILE A 172 10.59 4.42 -12.14
C ILE A 172 9.31 4.79 -12.89
N THR A 173 9.18 4.30 -14.12
CA THR A 173 7.99 4.44 -14.96
C THR A 173 7.36 3.06 -15.16
N LEU A 174 6.05 2.94 -14.91
CA LEU A 174 5.31 1.69 -14.96
C LEU A 174 4.00 1.84 -15.76
N THR A 175 4.07 2.56 -16.88
CA THR A 175 2.90 2.88 -17.72
C THR A 175 2.32 1.70 -18.47
N ALA A 176 3.01 0.56 -18.52
CA ALA A 176 2.43 -0.67 -19.03
C ALA A 176 1.32 -1.25 -18.12
N ALA A 177 1.25 -0.80 -16.87
CA ALA A 177 0.21 -1.25 -15.95
C ALA A 177 -1.14 -0.59 -16.22
N SER A 178 -2.19 -1.38 -16.32
CA SER A 178 -3.60 -0.96 -16.33
C SER A 178 -4.28 -1.13 -14.97
N ASN A 179 -3.66 -1.91 -14.07
CA ASN A 179 -4.18 -2.15 -12.73
C ASN A 179 -3.11 -1.90 -11.67
N VAL A 180 -3.52 -1.31 -10.57
CA VAL A 180 -2.69 -1.07 -9.39
C VAL A 180 -3.45 -1.54 -8.17
N ILE A 181 -2.94 -2.58 -7.51
CA ILE A 181 -3.57 -3.17 -6.32
C ILE A 181 -2.74 -2.77 -5.10
N TYR A 182 -3.38 -2.15 -4.14
CA TYR A 182 -2.80 -1.92 -2.83
C TYR A 182 -3.21 -3.06 -1.91
N TYR A 183 -2.34 -4.07 -1.84
CA TYR A 183 -2.48 -5.20 -0.93
C TYR A 183 -2.45 -4.73 0.52
N SER A 184 -1.54 -3.83 0.85
CA SER A 184 -1.50 -3.11 2.11
C SER A 184 -1.04 -1.66 1.88
N ASN A 185 -1.75 -0.70 2.49
CA ASN A 185 -1.42 0.71 2.34
C ASN A 185 -0.37 1.16 3.35
N ASN A 186 0.52 2.04 2.92
CA ASN A 186 1.29 2.87 3.83
C ASN A 186 0.41 4.06 4.23
N TYR A 187 0.55 4.54 5.46
CA TYR A 187 -0.16 5.71 5.96
C TYR A 187 0.42 7.06 5.48
N ASP A 188 1.47 7.04 4.68
CA ASP A 188 2.15 8.21 4.11
C ASP A 188 1.45 8.62 2.80
N LEU A 189 0.75 9.75 2.85
CA LEU A 189 -0.01 10.27 1.72
C LEU A 189 0.89 10.62 0.53
N GLU A 190 2.07 11.19 0.77
CA GLU A 190 2.99 11.57 -0.31
C GLU A 190 3.45 10.33 -1.08
N LYS A 191 3.84 9.27 -0.37
CA LYS A 191 4.22 8.00 -0.98
C LYS A 191 3.06 7.36 -1.75
N ARG A 192 1.84 7.44 -1.21
CA ARG A 192 0.65 6.97 -1.94
C ARG A 192 0.50 7.70 -3.27
N LEU A 193 0.53 9.02 -3.28
CA LEU A 193 0.40 9.82 -4.50
C LEU A 193 1.54 9.56 -5.49
N GLN A 194 2.78 9.45 -4.98
CA GLN A 194 3.93 9.10 -5.81
C GLN A 194 3.78 7.72 -6.45
N SER A 195 3.28 6.72 -5.73
CA SER A 195 3.08 5.37 -6.27
C SER A 195 1.98 5.32 -7.35
N GLU A 196 0.93 6.10 -7.20
CA GLU A 196 -0.09 6.26 -8.25
C GLU A 196 0.50 6.85 -9.53
N ASP A 197 1.38 7.83 -9.38
CA ASP A 197 2.05 8.51 -10.48
C ASP A 197 3.07 7.65 -11.22
N ARG A 198 3.36 6.41 -10.79
CA ARG A 198 4.19 5.46 -11.54
C ARG A 198 3.45 4.86 -12.73
N ALA A 199 2.17 4.55 -12.55
CA ALA A 199 1.31 4.02 -13.61
C ALA A 199 0.60 5.15 -14.38
N HIS A 200 0.16 6.21 -13.70
CA HIS A 200 -0.56 7.34 -14.29
C HIS A 200 0.38 8.51 -14.62
N ARG A 201 1.09 8.35 -15.73
CA ARG A 201 2.17 9.26 -16.17
C ARG A 201 2.14 9.43 -17.69
N ILE A 202 2.90 10.38 -18.23
CA ILE A 202 3.13 10.54 -19.66
C ILE A 202 3.49 9.21 -20.30
N GLY A 203 2.78 8.83 -21.36
CA GLY A 203 2.88 7.54 -22.03
C GLY A 203 1.83 6.51 -21.59
N GLN A 204 0.98 6.84 -20.62
CA GLN A 204 -0.18 6.02 -20.30
C GLN A 204 -1.32 6.28 -21.27
N THR A 205 -1.77 5.23 -21.96
CA THR A 205 -2.85 5.29 -22.96
C THR A 205 -4.15 4.65 -22.47
N ASN A 206 -4.10 3.89 -21.38
CA ASN A 206 -5.23 3.17 -20.82
C ASN A 206 -5.69 3.79 -19.49
N LYS A 207 -6.98 3.62 -19.19
CA LYS A 207 -7.47 3.91 -17.83
C LYS A 207 -6.75 3.03 -16.83
N VAL A 208 -6.32 3.61 -15.71
CA VAL A 208 -5.67 2.87 -14.64
C VAL A 208 -6.65 2.65 -13.49
N THR A 209 -6.89 1.40 -13.17
CA THR A 209 -7.74 1.01 -12.03
C THR A 209 -6.90 0.80 -10.78
N TYR A 210 -7.23 1.56 -9.74
CA TYR A 210 -6.61 1.49 -8.41
C TYR A 210 -7.54 0.74 -7.47
N ILE A 211 -7.09 -0.39 -6.93
CA ILE A 211 -7.89 -1.28 -6.07
C ILE A 211 -7.25 -1.33 -4.69
N ASP A 212 -7.95 -0.85 -3.68
CA ASP A 212 -7.54 -0.97 -2.29
C ASP A 212 -8.17 -2.21 -1.64
N LEU A 213 -7.36 -3.13 -1.10
CA LEU A 213 -7.86 -4.18 -0.20
C LEU A 213 -8.00 -3.58 1.19
N VAL A 214 -9.19 -3.75 1.79
CA VAL A 214 -9.51 -3.07 3.06
C VAL A 214 -10.28 -4.00 3.98
N SER A 215 -9.82 -4.16 5.21
CA SER A 215 -10.56 -4.84 6.26
C SER A 215 -11.39 -3.84 7.05
N LYS A 216 -12.73 -3.97 6.91
CA LYS A 216 -13.69 -3.07 7.54
C LYS A 216 -13.62 -3.12 9.07
N GLY A 217 -13.83 -2.00 9.73
CA GLY A 217 -13.82 -1.89 11.20
C GLY A 217 -12.42 -2.00 11.82
N THR A 218 -11.35 -1.78 11.04
CA THR A 218 -9.97 -1.85 11.49
C THR A 218 -9.19 -0.59 11.16
N VAL A 219 -7.94 -0.49 11.64
CA VAL A 219 -7.02 0.60 11.28
C VAL A 219 -6.78 0.70 9.77
N ASP A 220 -6.88 -0.40 9.04
CA ASP A 220 -6.73 -0.44 7.58
C ASP A 220 -7.79 0.42 6.88
N GLU A 221 -9.05 0.34 7.31
CA GLU A 221 -10.13 1.18 6.79
C GLU A 221 -9.87 2.67 7.07
N LYS A 222 -9.36 2.98 8.26
CA LYS A 222 -9.05 4.36 8.66
C LYS A 222 -7.89 4.93 7.86
N ILE A 223 -6.83 4.13 7.63
CA ILE A 223 -5.70 4.50 6.77
C ILE A 223 -6.20 4.84 5.35
N VAL A 224 -6.97 3.94 4.73
CA VAL A 224 -7.47 4.16 3.36
C VAL A 224 -8.39 5.38 3.30
N LYS A 225 -9.25 5.58 4.30
CA LYS A 225 -10.12 6.76 4.39
C LYS A 225 -9.29 8.05 4.46
N ALA A 226 -8.26 8.10 5.30
CA ALA A 226 -7.37 9.25 5.41
C ALA A 226 -6.66 9.53 4.08
N LEU A 227 -6.08 8.52 3.45
CA LEU A 227 -5.40 8.65 2.15
C LEU A 227 -6.35 9.15 1.04
N ARG A 228 -7.56 8.64 0.97
CA ARG A 228 -8.56 9.08 -0.02
C ARG A 228 -9.04 10.51 0.21
N ASN A 229 -9.14 10.92 1.48
CA ASN A 229 -9.46 12.30 1.85
C ASN A 229 -8.25 13.23 1.75
N LYS A 230 -7.08 12.70 1.34
CA LYS A 230 -5.81 13.44 1.27
C LYS A 230 -5.39 14.06 2.60
N LEU A 231 -5.65 13.35 3.69
CA LEU A 231 -5.27 13.73 5.03
C LEU A 231 -3.92 13.10 5.38
N ASP A 232 -3.05 13.87 6.00
CA ASP A 232 -1.80 13.36 6.57
C ASP A 232 -2.09 12.71 7.92
N LEU A 233 -1.81 11.41 8.05
CA LEU A 233 -2.08 10.65 9.26
C LEU A 233 -1.35 11.23 10.48
N ALA A 234 -0.13 11.70 10.30
CA ALA A 234 0.64 12.29 11.40
C ALA A 234 -0.03 13.57 11.94
N GLN A 235 -0.66 14.36 11.05
CA GLN A 235 -1.43 15.54 11.46
C GLN A 235 -2.79 15.18 12.05
N GLU A 236 -3.43 14.13 11.55
CA GLU A 236 -4.71 13.63 12.06
C GLU A 236 -4.60 13.06 13.49
N VAL A 237 -3.46 12.47 13.83
CA VAL A 237 -3.20 11.89 15.16
C VAL A 237 -2.73 12.95 16.16
N LEU A 238 -2.24 14.12 15.68
CA LEU A 238 -1.85 15.25 16.52
C LEU A 238 -3.09 15.97 17.07
N GLY A 239 -3.35 15.80 18.34
CA GLY A 239 -4.40 16.49 19.09
C GLY A 239 -4.89 15.65 20.25
N ASP A 240 -5.40 16.34 21.30
CA ASP A 240 -5.87 15.70 22.50
C ASP A 240 -6.90 14.61 22.20
N GLU A 241 -6.55 13.37 22.51
CA GLU A 241 -7.39 12.18 22.40
C GLU A 241 -7.79 11.68 20.98
N LYS A 242 -7.44 12.35 19.87
CA LYS A 242 -7.74 11.88 18.51
C LYS A 242 -7.15 10.50 18.20
N TRP A 243 -6.07 10.11 18.85
CA TRP A 243 -5.50 8.77 18.69
C TRP A 243 -6.47 7.65 19.13
N LYS A 244 -7.38 7.94 20.09
CA LYS A 244 -8.41 6.97 20.52
C LYS A 244 -9.30 6.60 19.33
N ASP A 245 -9.70 7.56 18.51
CA ASP A 245 -10.49 7.31 17.30
C ASP A 245 -9.76 6.45 16.27
N TRP A 246 -8.43 6.49 16.27
CA TRP A 246 -7.61 5.69 15.35
C TRP A 246 -7.41 4.26 15.81
N ILE A 247 -7.29 4.03 17.09
CA ILE A 247 -7.09 2.69 17.66
C ILE A 247 -8.43 2.03 18.01
N SER A 248 -9.48 2.81 18.36
CA SER A 248 -10.83 2.30 18.58
C SER A 248 -11.44 1.74 17.30
#